data_68379f236c411374773d76fbcf979208
#
_entry.id   68379f236c411374773d76fbcf979208
#
_cell.length_a   1.000
_cell.length_b   1.000
_cell.length_c   1.000
_cell.angle_alpha   90.00
_cell.angle_beta   90.00
_cell.angle_gamma   90.00
#
_symmetry.space_group_name_H-M   'P 1'
#
loop_
_entity.id
_entity.type
_entity.pdbx_description
1 polymer ?
#
loop_
_entity_poly.entity_id
_entity_poly.type
_entity_poly.pdbx_seq_one_letter_code
_entity_poly.pdbx_strand_id
1 'polypeptide(L)'
;VFNGKIYVYPSHDIVEENPKYDDCGSQYAMRDYRVLSMDYIGGPVTIHDVALDLDDVPWAKRQFWAPDAAEKDGKYYLYFPTKDKQDIFKIGVAVAHKPEGPFKSKKTPIEGSYSMDPSVFKDDDGKYYMYLGGIWGGQLQRWDENNQYTPSGCETQDNGMPNSPCSIHCRLIC
;
A
#
# COMPACT_ATOMS: atom_id res chain seq x y z
N VAL A 1 -12.90 -8.24 9.64
CA VAL A 1 -13.25 -8.60 11.03
C VAL A 1 -12.43 -9.80 11.44
N PHE A 2 -11.70 -9.72 12.58
CA PHE A 2 -10.91 -10.83 13.10
C PHE A 2 -11.36 -11.12 14.54
N ASN A 3 -11.66 -12.39 14.83
CA ASN A 3 -12.10 -12.83 16.16
C ASN A 3 -13.26 -12.00 16.74
N GLY A 4 -14.23 -11.63 15.93
CA GLY A 4 -15.40 -10.85 16.32
C GLY A 4 -15.15 -9.35 16.56
N LYS A 5 -13.93 -8.86 16.38
CA LYS A 5 -13.56 -7.47 16.49
C LYS A 5 -13.25 -6.86 15.11
N ILE A 6 -13.63 -5.61 14.90
CA ILE A 6 -13.36 -4.86 13.68
C ILE A 6 -11.98 -4.23 13.82
N TYR A 7 -11.13 -4.40 12.79
CA TYR A 7 -9.84 -3.73 12.66
C TYR A 7 -9.85 -2.86 11.41
N VAL A 8 -9.32 -1.66 11.54
CA VAL A 8 -9.18 -0.69 10.45
C VAL A 8 -7.71 -0.34 10.30
N TYR A 9 -7.23 -0.39 9.08
CA TYR A 9 -5.85 -0.05 8.71
C TYR A 9 -5.88 1.22 7.86
N PRO A 10 -5.95 2.39 8.50
CA PRO A 10 -6.06 3.66 7.78
C PRO A 10 -4.70 4.11 7.27
N SER A 11 -4.72 5.03 6.31
CA SER A 11 -3.60 5.91 6.07
C SER A 11 -3.36 6.80 7.29
N HIS A 12 -2.09 7.09 7.54
CA HIS A 12 -1.66 8.08 8.55
C HIS A 12 -0.89 9.18 7.84
N ASP A 13 -1.60 9.91 6.99
CA ASP A 13 -0.99 10.92 6.11
C ASP A 13 -0.42 12.08 6.92
N ILE A 14 0.81 12.45 6.59
CA ILE A 14 1.47 13.64 7.10
C ILE A 14 1.53 14.65 5.97
N VAL A 15 0.93 15.81 6.20
CA VAL A 15 0.99 16.94 5.28
C VAL A 15 2.25 17.75 5.61
N GLU A 16 3.17 17.80 4.64
CA GLU A 16 4.36 18.66 4.75
C GLU A 16 3.99 20.14 4.60
N GLU A 17 4.82 21.04 5.13
CA GLU A 17 4.62 22.50 5.04
C GLU A 17 4.48 23.00 3.60
N ASN A 18 5.23 22.39 2.66
CA ASN A 18 5.21 22.69 1.24
C ASN A 18 5.08 21.40 0.42
N PRO A 19 3.90 20.79 0.38
CA PRO A 19 3.72 19.54 -0.33
C PRO A 19 3.89 19.75 -1.83
N LYS A 20 4.68 18.89 -2.46
CA LYS A 20 4.81 18.87 -3.89
C LYS A 20 3.69 18.04 -4.48
N TYR A 21 2.80 18.67 -5.23
CA TYR A 21 1.76 17.97 -5.99
C TYR A 21 2.26 17.68 -7.39
N ASP A 22 2.49 16.42 -7.69
CA ASP A 22 2.92 15.95 -8.99
C ASP A 22 2.32 14.58 -9.33
N ASP A 23 2.53 14.12 -10.56
CA ASP A 23 2.06 12.83 -11.04
C ASP A 23 2.91 11.65 -10.58
N CYS A 24 3.88 11.90 -9.70
CA CYS A 24 4.71 10.89 -9.04
C CYS A 24 4.30 10.61 -7.59
N GLY A 25 3.18 11.17 -7.13
CA GLY A 25 2.70 10.98 -5.77
C GLY A 25 3.66 11.54 -4.72
N SER A 26 4.17 12.75 -4.93
CA SER A 26 5.09 13.38 -3.99
C SER A 26 4.40 14.15 -2.86
N GLN A 27 3.08 14.20 -2.90
CA GLN A 27 2.23 14.77 -1.87
C GLN A 27 2.07 13.85 -0.71
N TYR A 28 2.10 13.97 0.42
CA TYR A 28 2.01 13.11 1.62
C TYR A 28 3.33 12.40 1.98
N ALA A 29 3.70 12.57 3.22
CA ALA A 29 4.95 12.06 3.79
C ALA A 29 4.70 10.99 4.86
N MET A 30 3.73 10.11 4.64
CA MET A 30 3.37 9.05 5.58
C MET A 30 4.54 8.14 5.89
N ARG A 31 4.78 7.90 7.19
CA ARG A 31 5.94 7.13 7.66
C ARG A 31 5.57 5.88 8.45
N ASP A 32 4.37 5.83 9.04
CA ASP A 32 3.98 4.69 9.87
C ASP A 32 2.53 4.26 9.58
N TYR A 33 2.24 3.02 9.89
CA TYR A 33 0.88 2.51 9.96
C TYR A 33 0.44 2.39 11.41
N ARG A 34 -0.79 2.82 11.65
CA ARG A 34 -1.52 2.61 12.89
C ARG A 34 -2.69 1.69 12.64
N VAL A 35 -3.10 0.95 13.65
CA VAL A 35 -4.30 0.11 13.57
C VAL A 35 -5.32 0.63 14.56
N LEU A 36 -6.55 0.70 14.12
CA LEU A 36 -7.70 1.02 14.96
C LEU A 36 -8.51 -0.24 15.18
N SER A 37 -9.07 -0.43 16.36
CA SER A 37 -10.01 -1.52 16.58
C SER A 37 -11.24 -1.08 17.37
N MET A 38 -12.36 -1.78 17.12
CA MET A 38 -13.62 -1.56 17.80
C MET A 38 -14.42 -2.87 17.85
N ASP A 39 -15.29 -3.02 18.84
CA ASP A 39 -16.12 -4.23 18.97
C ASP A 39 -17.33 -4.20 18.03
N TYR A 40 -17.83 -3.00 17.68
CA TYR A 40 -18.91 -2.80 16.72
C TYR A 40 -18.79 -1.43 16.07
N ILE A 41 -19.43 -1.25 14.90
CA ILE A 41 -19.42 0.01 14.16
C ILE A 41 -20.09 1.10 15.02
N GLY A 42 -19.35 2.21 15.22
CA GLY A 42 -19.78 3.32 16.08
C GLY A 42 -19.48 3.14 17.57
N GLY A 43 -18.85 2.02 17.94
CA GLY A 43 -18.37 1.77 19.30
C GLY A 43 -17.09 2.54 19.64
N PRO A 44 -16.62 2.43 20.90
CA PRO A 44 -15.35 3.02 21.30
C PRO A 44 -14.20 2.50 20.46
N VAL A 45 -13.33 3.41 20.01
CA VAL A 45 -12.17 3.08 19.17
C VAL A 45 -10.92 2.97 20.04
N THR A 46 -10.21 1.86 19.91
CA THR A 46 -8.85 1.71 20.43
C THR A 46 -7.85 2.02 19.33
N ILE A 47 -6.94 2.96 19.58
CA ILE A 47 -5.80 3.26 18.71
C ILE A 47 -4.62 2.45 19.25
N HIS A 48 -4.06 1.58 18.41
CA HIS A 48 -2.91 0.76 18.76
C HIS A 48 -1.59 1.51 18.48
N ASP A 49 -0.50 0.98 19.05
CA ASP A 49 0.85 1.47 18.78
C ASP A 49 1.21 1.35 17.30
N VAL A 50 2.39 1.87 16.92
CA VAL A 50 2.92 1.75 15.56
C VAL A 50 2.94 0.28 15.13
N ALA A 51 2.17 -0.01 14.09
CA ALA A 51 2.05 -1.36 13.55
C ALA A 51 3.19 -1.72 12.60
N LEU A 52 3.68 -0.74 11.83
CA LEU A 52 4.84 -0.84 10.95
C LEU A 52 5.40 0.57 10.74
N ASP A 53 6.71 0.74 10.95
CA ASP A 53 7.43 1.96 10.63
C ASP A 53 8.19 1.81 9.30
N LEU A 54 8.35 2.91 8.58
CA LEU A 54 9.09 2.94 7.31
C LEU A 54 10.57 2.52 7.48
N ASP A 55 11.16 2.84 8.62
CA ASP A 55 12.55 2.48 8.92
C ASP A 55 12.74 0.97 9.12
N ASP A 56 11.67 0.23 9.38
CA ASP A 56 11.65 -1.24 9.47
C ASP A 56 11.50 -1.93 8.10
N VAL A 57 11.44 -1.16 7.00
CA VAL A 57 11.31 -1.67 5.63
C VAL A 57 12.62 -1.46 4.86
N PRO A 58 13.52 -2.45 4.79
CA PRO A 58 14.91 -2.25 4.34
C PRO A 58 15.06 -1.81 2.88
N TRP A 59 14.08 -2.07 2.05
CA TRP A 59 14.08 -1.70 0.63
C TRP A 59 13.38 -0.36 0.35
N ALA A 60 12.56 0.12 1.30
CA ALA A 60 11.86 1.39 1.15
C ALA A 60 12.79 2.59 1.27
N LYS A 61 12.37 3.69 0.68
CA LYS A 61 13.01 4.99 0.79
C LYS A 61 12.10 5.99 1.51
N ARG A 62 10.85 6.08 1.09
CA ARG A 62 9.89 7.07 1.59
C ARG A 62 8.45 6.72 1.25
N GLN A 63 7.52 7.36 1.92
CA GLN A 63 6.10 7.42 1.61
C GLN A 63 5.39 6.06 1.64
N PHE A 64 4.83 5.73 2.77
CA PHE A 64 3.73 4.79 2.80
C PHE A 64 2.45 5.44 2.25
N TRP A 65 1.59 4.62 1.64
CA TRP A 65 0.24 5.02 1.23
C TRP A 65 -0.78 3.96 1.67
N ALA A 66 -2.03 4.05 1.19
CA ALA A 66 -3.14 3.23 1.65
C ALA A 66 -2.84 1.73 1.60
N PRO A 67 -2.91 1.01 2.74
CA PRO A 67 -2.66 -0.41 2.83
C PRO A 67 -3.93 -1.24 2.68
N ASP A 68 -3.76 -2.55 2.52
CA ASP A 68 -4.79 -3.54 2.78
C ASP A 68 -4.26 -4.67 3.67
N ALA A 69 -5.15 -5.44 4.28
CA ALA A 69 -4.78 -6.50 5.20
C ALA A 69 -5.61 -7.77 4.98
N ALA A 70 -4.95 -8.91 5.10
CA ALA A 70 -5.60 -10.22 5.05
C ALA A 70 -5.14 -11.12 6.20
N GLU A 71 -5.96 -12.11 6.53
CA GLU A 71 -5.61 -13.18 7.45
C GLU A 71 -5.48 -14.49 6.68
N LYS A 72 -4.43 -15.26 6.98
CA LYS A 72 -4.26 -16.62 6.49
C LYS A 72 -3.53 -17.46 7.53
N ASP A 73 -4.12 -18.59 7.90
CA ASP A 73 -3.52 -19.59 8.79
C ASP A 73 -3.06 -19.00 10.14
N GLY A 74 -3.86 -18.12 10.74
CA GLY A 74 -3.59 -17.48 12.02
C GLY A 74 -2.47 -16.43 11.97
N LYS A 75 -2.09 -16.00 10.79
CA LYS A 75 -1.16 -14.89 10.56
C LYS A 75 -1.87 -13.74 9.85
N TYR A 76 -1.44 -12.54 10.15
CA TYR A 76 -1.95 -11.31 9.58
C TYR A 76 -0.92 -10.73 8.63
N TYR A 77 -1.37 -10.33 7.46
CA TYR A 77 -0.55 -9.81 6.37
C TYR A 77 -1.00 -8.39 6.08
N LEU A 78 -0.06 -7.45 6.14
CA LEU A 78 -0.27 -6.06 5.75
C LEU A 78 0.41 -5.85 4.40
N TYR A 79 -0.37 -5.48 3.40
CA TYR A 79 0.12 -5.14 2.07
C TYR A 79 0.15 -3.62 1.96
N PHE A 80 1.28 -3.07 1.55
CA PHE A 80 1.47 -1.63 1.60
C PHE A 80 2.27 -1.12 0.41
N PRO A 81 1.84 -0.01 -0.21
CA PRO A 81 2.65 0.67 -1.21
C PRO A 81 3.68 1.57 -0.53
N THR A 82 4.89 1.58 -1.06
CA THR A 82 5.94 2.53 -0.68
C THR A 82 6.94 2.69 -1.82
N LYS A 83 7.62 3.83 -1.86
CA LYS A 83 8.67 4.08 -2.86
C LYS A 83 9.95 3.37 -2.46
N ASP A 84 10.52 2.65 -3.42
CA ASP A 84 11.82 2.02 -3.30
C ASP A 84 12.99 3.04 -3.42
N LYS A 85 14.22 2.54 -3.42
CA LYS A 85 15.42 3.40 -3.50
C LYS A 85 15.53 4.20 -4.81
N GLN A 86 14.77 3.83 -5.84
CA GLN A 86 14.68 4.51 -7.13
C GLN A 86 13.46 5.45 -7.24
N ASP A 87 12.76 5.70 -6.14
CA ASP A 87 11.50 6.47 -6.10
C ASP A 87 10.36 5.87 -6.92
N ILE A 88 10.35 4.55 -7.08
CA ILE A 88 9.31 3.80 -7.78
C ILE A 88 8.41 3.11 -6.76
N PHE A 89 7.09 3.28 -6.86
CA PHE A 89 6.15 2.57 -6.02
C PHE A 89 6.17 1.06 -6.26
N LYS A 90 6.29 0.32 -5.18
CA LYS A 90 6.21 -1.13 -5.11
C LYS A 90 5.28 -1.53 -3.97
N ILE A 91 4.71 -2.72 -4.06
CA ILE A 91 3.92 -3.28 -2.97
C ILE A 91 4.79 -4.16 -2.10
N GLY A 92 4.84 -3.83 -0.82
CA GLY A 92 5.45 -4.66 0.21
C GLY A 92 4.44 -5.57 0.90
N VAL A 93 4.95 -6.55 1.63
CA VAL A 93 4.17 -7.34 2.56
C VAL A 93 4.89 -7.46 3.89
N ALA A 94 4.17 -7.25 4.96
CA ALA A 94 4.64 -7.47 6.33
C ALA A 94 3.71 -8.45 7.06
N VAL A 95 4.24 -9.19 8.01
CA VAL A 95 3.53 -10.30 8.68
C VAL A 95 3.54 -10.09 10.18
N ALA A 96 2.40 -10.33 10.83
CA ALA A 96 2.25 -10.31 12.27
C ALA A 96 1.50 -11.56 12.77
N HIS A 97 1.56 -11.79 14.09
CA HIS A 97 0.79 -12.82 14.79
C HIS A 97 -0.50 -12.27 15.43
N LYS A 98 -0.68 -10.95 15.36
CA LYS A 98 -1.85 -10.24 15.84
C LYS A 98 -2.31 -9.23 14.80
N PRO A 99 -3.62 -8.97 14.69
CA PRO A 99 -4.12 -8.04 13.69
C PRO A 99 -3.64 -6.59 13.91
N GLU A 100 -3.36 -6.21 15.15
CA GLU A 100 -2.80 -4.89 15.47
C GLU A 100 -1.28 -4.78 15.27
N GLY A 101 -0.59 -5.86 14.91
CA GLY A 101 0.85 -5.89 14.75
C GLY A 101 1.61 -6.29 16.05
N PRO A 102 2.90 -5.93 16.21
CA PRO A 102 3.72 -5.26 15.21
C PRO A 102 3.98 -6.17 14.00
N PHE A 103 3.98 -5.58 12.82
CA PHE A 103 4.26 -6.28 11.57
C PHE A 103 5.76 -6.26 11.25
N LYS A 104 6.25 -7.38 10.71
CA LYS A 104 7.64 -7.50 10.22
C LYS A 104 7.65 -7.54 8.71
N SER A 105 8.26 -6.54 8.09
CA SER A 105 8.39 -6.45 6.63
C SER A 105 9.26 -7.57 6.06
N LYS A 106 8.92 -8.03 4.86
CA LYS A 106 9.83 -8.81 4.04
C LYS A 106 11.00 -7.94 3.55
N LYS A 107 12.12 -8.58 3.23
CA LYS A 107 13.36 -7.89 2.81
C LYS A 107 13.30 -7.29 1.41
N THR A 108 12.33 -7.68 0.62
CA THR A 108 12.11 -7.23 -0.76
C THR A 108 10.63 -6.95 -0.98
N PRO A 109 10.27 -6.08 -1.93
CA PRO A 109 8.88 -5.96 -2.35
C PRO A 109 8.37 -7.27 -2.97
N ILE A 110 7.06 -7.37 -3.14
CA ILE A 110 6.44 -8.46 -3.90
C ILE A 110 6.94 -8.36 -5.34
N GLU A 111 7.51 -9.46 -5.83
CA GLU A 111 8.07 -9.51 -7.19
C GLU A 111 6.99 -9.20 -8.23
N GLY A 112 7.34 -8.34 -9.17
CA GLY A 112 6.46 -7.88 -10.23
C GLY A 112 5.30 -7.01 -9.75
N SER A 113 5.29 -6.54 -8.50
CA SER A 113 4.37 -5.50 -8.05
C SER A 113 4.87 -4.13 -8.48
N TYR A 114 3.94 -3.22 -8.69
CA TYR A 114 4.18 -1.82 -9.01
C TYR A 114 2.94 -1.00 -8.67
N SER A 115 3.07 0.33 -8.68
CA SER A 115 1.97 1.23 -8.36
C SER A 115 1.54 1.14 -6.89
N MET A 116 0.26 1.38 -6.60
CA MET A 116 -0.29 1.55 -5.26
C MET A 116 -1.64 0.85 -5.10
N ASP A 117 -2.33 1.16 -4.01
CA ASP A 117 -3.70 0.74 -3.72
C ASP A 117 -3.89 -0.78 -3.83
N PRO A 118 -3.09 -1.58 -3.09
CA PRO A 118 -3.31 -3.01 -3.05
C PRO A 118 -4.68 -3.30 -2.43
N SER A 119 -5.43 -4.21 -3.03
CA SER A 119 -6.64 -4.78 -2.47
C SER A 119 -6.58 -6.28 -2.58
N VAL A 120 -6.62 -6.96 -1.44
CA VAL A 120 -6.45 -8.42 -1.34
C VAL A 120 -7.73 -9.05 -0.85
N PHE A 121 -8.19 -10.07 -1.55
CA PHE A 121 -9.34 -10.83 -1.11
C PHE A 121 -9.09 -12.34 -1.25
N LYS A 122 -9.78 -13.11 -0.43
CA LYS A 122 -9.83 -14.56 -0.53
C LYS A 122 -11.08 -14.94 -1.33
N ASP A 123 -10.88 -15.64 -2.44
CA ASP A 123 -11.95 -16.11 -3.29
C ASP A 123 -12.54 -17.45 -2.78
N ASP A 124 -13.67 -17.84 -3.31
CA ASP A 124 -14.38 -19.08 -2.99
C ASP A 124 -13.56 -20.33 -3.33
N ASP A 125 -12.59 -20.22 -4.26
CA ASP A 125 -11.63 -21.28 -4.58
C ASP A 125 -10.53 -21.46 -3.52
N GLY A 126 -10.55 -20.64 -2.47
CA GLY A 126 -9.59 -20.62 -1.37
C GLY A 126 -8.28 -19.91 -1.66
N LYS A 127 -8.11 -19.36 -2.86
CA LYS A 127 -6.93 -18.58 -3.23
C LYS A 127 -7.09 -17.12 -2.86
N TYR A 128 -5.95 -16.44 -2.76
CA TYR A 128 -5.90 -15.01 -2.51
C TYR A 128 -5.50 -14.29 -3.79
N TYR A 129 -6.23 -13.23 -4.08
CA TYR A 129 -5.99 -12.38 -5.25
C TYR A 129 -5.67 -10.97 -4.79
N MET A 130 -4.70 -10.32 -5.39
CA MET A 130 -4.39 -8.92 -5.15
C MET A 130 -4.61 -8.11 -6.43
N TYR A 131 -5.43 -7.09 -6.31
CA TYR A 131 -5.53 -6.02 -7.28
C TYR A 131 -4.65 -4.88 -6.83
N LEU A 132 -4.03 -4.22 -7.76
CA LEU A 132 -3.20 -3.05 -7.50
C LEU A 132 -3.26 -2.11 -8.70
N GLY A 133 -3.07 -0.85 -8.47
CA GLY A 133 -3.00 0.14 -9.52
C GLY A 133 -3.37 1.52 -9.04
N GLY A 134 -2.82 2.50 -9.67
CA GLY A 134 -3.11 3.91 -9.47
C GLY A 134 -2.37 4.74 -10.50
N ILE A 135 -3.11 5.48 -11.30
CA ILE A 135 -2.54 6.44 -12.23
C ILE A 135 -2.06 7.69 -11.48
N TRP A 136 -1.28 8.52 -12.11
CA TRP A 136 -0.67 9.72 -11.55
C TRP A 136 0.19 9.40 -10.32
N GLY A 137 -0.28 9.71 -9.15
CA GLY A 137 0.47 9.48 -7.92
C GLY A 137 1.04 8.07 -7.77
N GLY A 138 0.31 7.05 -8.25
CA GLY A 138 0.76 5.65 -8.25
C GLY A 138 1.70 5.26 -9.36
N GLN A 139 1.96 6.15 -10.30
CA GLN A 139 2.90 5.94 -11.40
C GLN A 139 2.49 4.83 -12.39
N LEU A 140 1.23 4.37 -12.37
CA LEU A 140 0.78 3.26 -13.23
C LEU A 140 0.99 3.56 -14.71
N GLN A 141 0.81 4.82 -15.12
CA GLN A 141 1.01 5.29 -16.49
C GLN A 141 2.46 5.16 -17.00
N ARG A 142 3.41 4.84 -16.12
CA ARG A 142 4.83 4.69 -16.45
C ARG A 142 5.23 3.24 -16.69
N TRP A 143 4.29 2.31 -16.54
CA TRP A 143 4.50 0.88 -16.74
C TRP A 143 3.87 0.45 -18.05
N ASP A 144 4.63 -0.23 -18.88
CA ASP A 144 4.12 -0.81 -20.12
C ASP A 144 3.52 -2.21 -19.90
N GLU A 145 2.98 -2.78 -20.97
CA GLU A 145 2.39 -4.12 -20.97
C GLU A 145 3.39 -5.25 -20.64
N ASN A 146 4.70 -4.98 -20.79
CA ASN A 146 5.77 -5.90 -20.47
C ASN A 146 6.30 -5.70 -19.05
N ASN A 147 5.64 -4.90 -18.24
CA ASN A 147 6.06 -4.50 -16.89
C ASN A 147 7.43 -3.80 -16.86
N GLN A 148 7.71 -2.99 -17.88
CA GLN A 148 8.89 -2.14 -17.91
C GLN A 148 8.51 -0.71 -17.47
N TYR A 149 9.29 -0.16 -16.56
CA TYR A 149 9.11 1.20 -16.07
C TYR A 149 9.87 2.20 -16.94
N THR A 150 9.17 3.19 -17.45
CA THR A 150 9.78 4.31 -18.19
C THR A 150 9.86 5.53 -17.28
N PRO A 151 11.07 5.92 -16.82
CA PRO A 151 11.23 7.12 -16.04
C PRO A 151 11.02 8.33 -16.95
N SER A 152 9.92 9.04 -16.79
CA SER A 152 9.72 10.39 -17.30
C SER A 152 9.73 11.36 -16.14
N GLY A 153 9.96 12.65 -16.37
CA GLY A 153 9.85 13.65 -15.31
C GLY A 153 8.50 13.57 -14.61
N CYS A 154 8.49 13.85 -13.32
CA CYS A 154 7.23 14.01 -12.59
C CYS A 154 6.66 15.36 -12.98
N GLU A 155 5.65 15.35 -13.81
CA GLU A 155 5.00 16.56 -14.28
C GLU A 155 4.00 17.06 -13.23
N THR A 156 3.92 18.36 -13.09
CA THR A 156 2.83 18.95 -12.30
C THR A 156 1.52 18.68 -13.04
N GLN A 157 0.50 18.29 -12.30
CA GLN A 157 -0.81 18.05 -12.88
C GLN A 157 -1.41 19.35 -13.45
N ASP A 158 -1.24 19.52 -14.73
CA ASP A 158 -1.94 20.54 -15.49
C ASP A 158 -3.08 19.83 -16.26
N ASN A 159 -4.21 19.65 -15.59
CA ASN A 159 -5.56 19.40 -16.14
C ASN A 159 -5.72 18.38 -17.27
N GLY A 160 -4.72 17.58 -17.60
CA GLY A 160 -4.77 16.61 -18.69
C GLY A 160 -4.94 15.18 -18.18
N MET A 161 -5.99 14.49 -18.62
CA MET A 161 -6.07 13.04 -18.50
C MET A 161 -4.88 12.39 -19.20
N PRO A 162 -4.27 11.33 -18.66
CA PRO A 162 -3.20 10.62 -19.35
C PRO A 162 -3.70 10.06 -20.69
N ASN A 163 -2.87 10.18 -21.69
CA ASN A 163 -3.13 9.55 -23.01
C ASN A 163 -2.82 8.04 -23.02
N SER A 164 -2.44 7.46 -21.89
CA SER A 164 -2.14 6.04 -21.79
C SER A 164 -3.34 5.25 -21.28
N PRO A 165 -3.65 4.10 -21.87
CA PRO A 165 -4.71 3.24 -21.37
C PRO A 165 -4.36 2.78 -19.96
N CYS A 166 -5.28 3.00 -19.04
CA CYS A 166 -5.20 2.48 -17.69
C CYS A 166 -5.33 0.95 -17.73
N SER A 167 -4.28 0.23 -17.47
CA SER A 167 -4.35 -1.22 -17.34
C SER A 167 -4.57 -1.59 -15.88
N ILE A 168 -5.65 -2.30 -15.61
CA ILE A 168 -5.89 -2.94 -14.31
C ILE A 168 -5.13 -4.27 -14.35
N HIS A 169 -4.22 -4.46 -13.41
CA HIS A 169 -3.47 -5.71 -13.31
C HIS A 169 -3.95 -6.49 -12.09
N CYS A 170 -4.33 -7.73 -12.32
CA CYS A 170 -4.66 -8.70 -11.29
C CYS A 170 -3.51 -9.70 -11.18
N ARG A 171 -3.02 -9.97 -9.97
CA ARG A 171 -2.03 -11.02 -9.72
C ARG A 171 -2.52 -12.00 -8.67
N LEU A 172 -2.26 -13.26 -8.95
CA LEU A 172 -2.45 -14.34 -7.99
C LEU A 172 -1.30 -14.26 -6.97
N ILE A 173 -1.67 -14.21 -5.69
CA ILE A 173 -0.73 -14.33 -4.58
C ILE A 173 -0.97 -15.69 -3.95
N CYS A 174 -0.02 -16.58 -4.09
CA CYS A 174 -0.05 -17.90 -3.47
C CYS A 174 0.55 -17.87 -2.06
#